data_cbc3f6f76562fa8732796e988a870817
#
_entry.id   cbc3f6f76562fa8732796e988a870817
#
_cell.length_a   1.000
_cell.length_b   1.000
_cell.length_c   1.000
_cell.angle_alpha   90.00
_cell.angle_beta   90.00
_cell.angle_gamma   90.00
#
_symmetry.space_group_name_H-M   'P 1'
#
loop_
_entity.id
_entity.type
_entity.pdbx_description
1 polymer ?
#
loop_
_entity_poly.entity_id
_entity_poly.type
_entity_poly.pdbx_seq_one_letter_code
_entity_poly.pdbx_strand_id
1 'polypeptide(L)'
;MLTIRGLTKTYATPDGGFQALKGIDFEIPQGGFYTLLGESGCGKSTTLRCVAGLEEPDGGSISIGGEVVADAERGVQVPAFDRDIGLVFQSYAIWPHMDVFANVAYPLRVQRPRLAAADIKARVMEALRLVGMEDFANRQATKLSGGQQQRVAFARALVRRPKLLLLDEPLSNLDAKLREQMRFELQELISRTGVTTLYVTHDQSEALAMSDTVAVMAGGRIVQSGAPREVYGRPDNRTVANFLGSANFLRGKVVDARDGLATVALDGGATTIHVPSRATLSPGASVDVIFRPEDVTTCLEPVDGTIECIVERVVFQGGMSEYQLRLGSALLRAVVHPSVSAQAGDRAWITIQAER
;
A
#
# COMPACT_ATOMS: atom_id res chain seq x y z
N MET A 1 17.80 -6.65 -3.30
CA MET A 1 17.76 -7.56 -2.14
C MET A 1 16.72 -8.66 -2.34
N LEU A 2 15.45 -8.38 -2.57
CA LEU A 2 14.46 -9.33 -3.11
C LEU A 2 14.30 -9.07 -4.60
N THR A 3 14.34 -10.11 -5.43
CA THR A 3 14.07 -10.03 -6.87
C THR A 3 13.06 -11.11 -7.25
N ILE A 4 12.00 -10.70 -7.94
CA ILE A 4 10.95 -11.58 -8.45
C ILE A 4 10.86 -11.38 -9.96
N ARG A 5 10.84 -12.49 -10.72
CA ARG A 5 10.77 -12.49 -12.17
C ARG A 5 9.70 -13.45 -12.67
N GLY A 6 8.76 -12.95 -13.43
CA GLY A 6 7.74 -13.72 -14.14
C GLY A 6 6.89 -14.62 -13.24
N LEU A 7 6.66 -14.24 -11.97
CA LEU A 7 6.02 -15.10 -10.99
C LEU A 7 4.57 -15.41 -11.37
N THR A 8 4.24 -16.69 -11.49
CA THR A 8 2.87 -17.16 -11.78
C THR A 8 2.40 -18.14 -10.73
N LYS A 9 1.08 -18.13 -10.45
CA LYS A 9 0.41 -19.11 -9.60
C LYS A 9 -1.03 -19.32 -10.00
N THR A 10 -1.41 -20.59 -10.14
CA THR A 10 -2.77 -21.02 -10.45
C THR A 10 -3.26 -21.98 -9.37
N TYR A 11 -4.45 -21.77 -8.88
CA TYR A 11 -5.12 -22.69 -7.95
C TYR A 11 -6.15 -23.49 -8.71
N ALA A 12 -6.19 -24.80 -8.46
CA ALA A 12 -7.25 -25.66 -8.97
C ALA A 12 -8.58 -25.31 -8.29
N THR A 13 -9.63 -25.09 -9.09
CA THR A 13 -10.97 -24.84 -8.62
C THR A 13 -11.93 -25.79 -9.31
N PRO A 14 -13.15 -26.07 -8.74
CA PRO A 14 -14.15 -26.95 -9.37
C PRO A 14 -14.53 -26.51 -10.80
N ASP A 15 -14.47 -25.21 -11.09
CA ASP A 15 -14.82 -24.60 -12.37
C ASP A 15 -13.64 -24.45 -13.34
N GLY A 16 -12.49 -25.04 -13.02
CA GLY A 16 -11.24 -24.90 -13.79
C GLY A 16 -10.09 -24.36 -12.93
N GLY A 17 -9.11 -23.68 -13.52
CA GLY A 17 -8.00 -23.05 -12.79
C GLY A 17 -8.24 -21.57 -12.53
N PHE A 18 -8.00 -21.10 -11.32
CA PHE A 18 -7.93 -19.67 -10.99
C PHE A 18 -6.47 -19.20 -10.95
N GLN A 19 -6.07 -18.41 -11.94
CA GLN A 19 -4.72 -17.84 -12.01
C GLN A 19 -4.63 -16.61 -11.12
N ALA A 20 -4.08 -16.79 -9.93
CA ALA A 20 -3.93 -15.75 -8.92
C ALA A 20 -2.77 -14.79 -9.22
N LEU A 21 -1.69 -15.28 -9.85
CA LEU A 21 -0.54 -14.48 -10.28
C LEU A 21 -0.29 -14.71 -11.78
N LYS A 22 -0.15 -13.61 -12.53
CA LYS A 22 -0.09 -13.60 -13.99
C LYS A 22 1.20 -12.99 -14.53
N GLY A 23 2.35 -13.40 -13.97
CA GLY A 23 3.65 -12.86 -14.33
C GLY A 23 3.94 -11.57 -13.54
N ILE A 24 4.32 -11.72 -12.27
CA ILE A 24 4.68 -10.63 -11.37
C ILE A 24 6.19 -10.41 -11.45
N ASP A 25 6.60 -9.15 -11.67
CA ASP A 25 8.00 -8.72 -11.72
C ASP A 25 8.19 -7.52 -10.81
N PHE A 26 9.11 -7.59 -9.86
CA PHE A 26 9.57 -6.44 -9.10
C PHE A 26 10.87 -6.72 -8.35
N GLU A 27 11.50 -5.65 -7.87
CA GLU A 27 12.71 -5.70 -7.06
C GLU A 27 12.56 -4.80 -5.83
N ILE A 28 13.14 -5.25 -4.71
CA ILE A 28 13.28 -4.45 -3.50
C ILE A 28 14.77 -4.29 -3.22
N PRO A 29 15.32 -3.07 -3.18
CA PRO A 29 16.69 -2.83 -2.78
C PRO A 29 16.91 -3.18 -1.31
N GLN A 30 18.16 -3.31 -0.89
CA GLN A 30 18.46 -3.56 0.52
C GLN A 30 17.98 -2.41 1.39
N GLY A 31 17.27 -2.72 2.48
CA GLY A 31 16.67 -1.75 3.40
C GLY A 31 15.41 -1.08 2.86
N GLY A 32 14.99 -1.36 1.63
CA GLY A 32 13.80 -0.77 1.04
C GLY A 32 12.49 -1.31 1.64
N PHE A 33 11.49 -0.45 1.72
CA PHE A 33 10.13 -0.76 2.13
C PHE A 33 9.21 -0.77 0.91
N TYR A 34 8.76 -1.96 0.51
CA TYR A 34 7.92 -2.16 -0.67
C TYR A 34 6.54 -2.67 -0.29
N THR A 35 5.50 -2.00 -0.74
CA THR A 35 4.12 -2.39 -0.45
C THR A 35 3.39 -2.90 -1.67
N LEU A 36 2.81 -4.10 -1.56
CA LEU A 36 1.78 -4.59 -2.47
C LEU A 36 0.42 -4.13 -1.97
N LEU A 37 -0.24 -3.30 -2.74
CA LEU A 37 -1.52 -2.68 -2.43
C LEU A 37 -2.57 -3.13 -3.45
N GLY A 38 -3.80 -3.44 -3.03
CA GLY A 38 -4.86 -3.84 -3.96
C GLY A 38 -6.07 -4.41 -3.25
N GLU A 39 -7.14 -4.68 -3.99
CA GLU A 39 -8.36 -5.30 -3.46
C GLU A 39 -8.13 -6.74 -2.97
N SER A 40 -9.06 -7.24 -2.17
CA SER A 40 -9.03 -8.64 -1.74
C SER A 40 -9.08 -9.57 -2.97
N GLY A 41 -8.23 -10.61 -2.95
CA GLY A 41 -8.17 -11.58 -4.05
C GLY A 41 -7.33 -11.17 -5.27
N CYS A 42 -6.67 -10.00 -5.29
CA CYS A 42 -5.85 -9.58 -6.43
C CYS A 42 -4.44 -10.26 -6.49
N GLY A 43 -4.06 -11.10 -5.51
CA GLY A 43 -2.84 -11.89 -5.53
C GLY A 43 -1.75 -11.46 -4.54
N LYS A 44 -1.95 -10.43 -3.70
CA LYS A 44 -0.94 -9.92 -2.73
C LYS A 44 -0.41 -10.98 -1.77
N SER A 45 -1.32 -11.60 -0.99
CA SER A 45 -0.94 -12.63 -0.01
C SER A 45 -0.40 -13.89 -0.70
N THR A 46 -0.86 -14.22 -1.93
CA THR A 46 -0.26 -15.29 -2.74
C THR A 46 1.19 -14.98 -3.09
N THR A 47 1.48 -13.75 -3.54
CA THR A 47 2.86 -13.30 -3.81
C THR A 47 3.72 -13.42 -2.56
N LEU A 48 3.24 -12.90 -1.42
CA LEU A 48 3.96 -12.98 -0.15
C LEU A 48 4.20 -14.44 0.28
N ARG A 49 3.20 -15.33 0.15
CA ARG A 49 3.35 -16.76 0.48
C ARG A 49 4.34 -17.49 -0.42
N CYS A 50 4.39 -17.15 -1.72
CA CYS A 50 5.43 -17.68 -2.62
C CYS A 50 6.82 -17.21 -2.17
N VAL A 51 6.99 -15.93 -1.79
CA VAL A 51 8.25 -15.40 -1.25
C VAL A 51 8.62 -16.08 0.07
N ALA A 52 7.63 -16.36 0.92
CA ALA A 52 7.84 -17.06 2.19
C ALA A 52 8.17 -18.54 2.02
N GLY A 53 7.93 -19.14 0.85
CA GLY A 53 8.07 -20.60 0.62
C GLY A 53 6.94 -21.44 1.22
N LEU A 54 5.80 -20.79 1.50
CA LEU A 54 4.56 -21.42 1.96
C LEU A 54 3.69 -21.89 0.79
N GLU A 55 3.90 -21.30 -0.38
CA GLU A 55 3.28 -21.67 -1.66
C GLU A 55 4.38 -21.85 -2.70
N GLU A 56 4.24 -22.87 -3.53
CA GLU A 56 5.15 -23.12 -4.65
C GLU A 56 4.62 -22.37 -5.89
N PRO A 57 5.43 -21.51 -6.53
CA PRO A 57 5.01 -20.86 -7.77
C PRO A 57 4.97 -21.87 -8.92
N ASP A 58 4.08 -21.66 -9.89
CA ASP A 58 3.97 -22.49 -11.08
C ASP A 58 4.95 -22.05 -12.18
N GLY A 59 5.45 -20.80 -12.11
CA GLY A 59 6.44 -20.26 -13.04
C GLY A 59 7.17 -19.06 -12.44
N GLY A 60 8.29 -18.72 -13.05
CA GLY A 60 9.15 -17.61 -12.65
C GLY A 60 10.14 -17.97 -11.56
N SER A 61 10.81 -16.93 -11.02
CA SER A 61 11.86 -17.12 -10.03
C SER A 61 11.82 -16.09 -8.91
N ILE A 62 12.33 -16.45 -7.74
CA ILE A 62 12.45 -15.62 -6.55
C ILE A 62 13.88 -15.75 -6.01
N SER A 63 14.54 -14.59 -5.79
CA SER A 63 15.86 -14.52 -5.16
C SER A 63 15.84 -13.61 -3.94
N ILE A 64 16.46 -14.03 -2.84
CA ILE A 64 16.59 -13.28 -1.58
C ILE A 64 18.07 -13.14 -1.25
N GLY A 65 18.57 -11.91 -1.12
CA GLY A 65 19.99 -11.66 -0.81
C GLY A 65 20.97 -12.17 -1.87
N GLY A 66 20.53 -12.28 -3.14
CA GLY A 66 21.30 -12.82 -4.25
C GLY A 66 21.22 -14.36 -4.39
N GLU A 67 20.57 -15.05 -3.45
CA GLU A 67 20.36 -16.51 -3.50
C GLU A 67 18.99 -16.83 -4.11
N VAL A 68 18.94 -17.75 -5.07
CA VAL A 68 17.69 -18.22 -5.68
C VAL A 68 16.99 -19.16 -4.69
N VAL A 69 15.79 -18.78 -4.23
CA VAL A 69 15.00 -19.57 -3.27
C VAL A 69 13.81 -20.28 -3.90
N ALA A 70 13.42 -19.88 -5.10
CA ALA A 70 12.46 -20.59 -5.95
C ALA A 70 12.77 -20.30 -7.42
N ASP A 71 12.71 -21.33 -8.27
CA ASP A 71 12.85 -21.23 -9.71
C ASP A 71 12.12 -22.43 -10.34
N ALA A 72 10.98 -22.15 -10.94
CA ALA A 72 10.12 -23.21 -11.48
C ALA A 72 10.75 -23.95 -12.66
N GLU A 73 11.56 -23.26 -13.50
CA GLU A 73 12.22 -23.87 -14.65
C GLU A 73 13.36 -24.80 -14.21
N ARG A 74 14.07 -24.45 -13.12
CA ARG A 74 15.20 -25.23 -12.60
C ARG A 74 14.78 -26.22 -11.52
N GLY A 75 13.50 -26.23 -11.11
CA GLY A 75 13.01 -27.07 -10.02
C GLY A 75 13.62 -26.73 -8.65
N VAL A 76 14.02 -25.47 -8.44
CA VAL A 76 14.57 -25.01 -7.16
C VAL A 76 13.41 -24.59 -6.27
N GLN A 77 13.31 -25.20 -5.06
CA GLN A 77 12.34 -24.84 -4.04
C GLN A 77 12.96 -24.97 -2.66
N VAL A 78 13.45 -23.85 -2.12
CA VAL A 78 13.97 -23.79 -0.74
C VAL A 78 12.78 -23.75 0.23
N PRO A 79 12.72 -24.67 1.22
CA PRO A 79 11.65 -24.68 2.22
C PRO A 79 11.61 -23.38 3.03
N ALA A 80 10.42 -23.02 3.52
CA ALA A 80 10.19 -21.76 4.27
C ALA A 80 11.14 -21.60 5.48
N PHE A 81 11.44 -22.69 6.20
CA PHE A 81 12.28 -22.65 7.41
C PHE A 81 13.78 -22.46 7.12
N ASP A 82 14.21 -22.69 5.88
CA ASP A 82 15.60 -22.48 5.42
C ASP A 82 15.78 -21.12 4.72
N ARG A 83 14.69 -20.39 4.46
CA ARG A 83 14.76 -19.02 3.93
C ARG A 83 15.13 -18.03 5.04
N ASP A 84 15.99 -17.07 4.72
CA ASP A 84 16.42 -16.02 5.66
C ASP A 84 15.38 -14.89 5.72
N ILE A 85 14.20 -15.22 6.24
CA ILE A 85 13.03 -14.34 6.32
C ILE A 85 12.46 -14.27 7.74
N GLY A 86 11.85 -13.13 8.09
CA GLY A 86 10.89 -12.99 9.18
C GLY A 86 9.49 -12.83 8.61
N LEU A 87 8.50 -13.46 9.20
CA LEU A 87 7.11 -13.39 8.73
C LEU A 87 6.17 -13.01 9.87
N VAL A 88 5.33 -12.01 9.63
CA VAL A 88 4.20 -11.63 10.49
C VAL A 88 2.92 -11.87 9.72
N PHE A 89 2.08 -12.75 10.25
CA PHE A 89 0.77 -13.07 9.70
C PHE A 89 -0.30 -12.08 10.16
N GLN A 90 -1.37 -11.95 9.43
CA GLN A 90 -2.54 -11.15 9.76
C GLN A 90 -3.12 -11.48 11.15
N SER A 91 -3.14 -12.74 11.54
CA SER A 91 -3.62 -13.21 12.85
C SER A 91 -2.57 -13.19 13.95
N TYR A 92 -1.37 -12.60 13.68
CA TYR A 92 -0.18 -12.61 14.54
C TYR A 92 0.38 -14.01 14.84
N ALA A 93 -0.39 -15.07 14.71
CA ALA A 93 -0.03 -16.47 14.96
C ALA A 93 0.73 -16.67 16.29
N ILE A 94 0.24 -16.04 17.36
CA ILE A 94 0.80 -16.19 18.71
C ILE A 94 0.41 -17.55 19.27
N TRP A 95 1.38 -18.29 19.83
CA TRP A 95 1.13 -19.56 20.49
C TRP A 95 0.55 -19.35 21.88
N PRO A 96 -0.72 -19.71 22.12
CA PRO A 96 -1.43 -19.35 23.35
C PRO A 96 -0.91 -20.10 24.60
N HIS A 97 -0.30 -21.25 24.42
CA HIS A 97 0.26 -22.09 25.49
C HIS A 97 1.68 -21.65 25.92
N MET A 98 2.27 -20.66 25.25
CA MET A 98 3.59 -20.12 25.55
C MET A 98 3.50 -18.74 26.18
N ASP A 99 4.47 -18.39 27.01
CA ASP A 99 4.70 -17.01 27.43
C ASP A 99 5.32 -16.17 26.29
N VAL A 100 5.48 -14.88 26.52
CA VAL A 100 6.07 -13.94 25.55
C VAL A 100 7.50 -14.35 25.19
N PHE A 101 8.33 -14.67 26.20
CA PHE A 101 9.71 -15.10 25.97
C PHE A 101 9.79 -16.35 25.10
N ALA A 102 8.98 -17.36 25.40
CA ALA A 102 8.97 -18.62 24.63
C ALA A 102 8.50 -18.43 23.20
N ASN A 103 7.48 -17.57 22.96
CA ASN A 103 7.04 -17.21 21.61
C ASN A 103 8.18 -16.59 20.79
N VAL A 104 8.93 -15.64 21.37
CA VAL A 104 10.04 -14.99 20.64
C VAL A 104 11.27 -15.90 20.56
N ALA A 105 11.52 -16.75 21.54
CA ALA A 105 12.65 -17.68 21.56
C ALA A 105 12.51 -18.84 20.55
N TYR A 106 11.28 -19.18 20.18
CA TYR A 106 11.02 -20.40 19.37
C TYR A 106 11.85 -20.48 18.09
N PRO A 107 11.93 -19.43 17.22
CA PRO A 107 12.74 -19.50 16.00
C PRO A 107 14.23 -19.75 16.26
N LEU A 108 14.76 -19.27 17.37
CA LEU A 108 16.17 -19.51 17.75
C LEU A 108 16.40 -20.91 18.30
N ARG A 109 15.38 -21.54 18.95
CA ARG A 109 15.47 -22.89 19.50
C ARG A 109 15.48 -23.96 18.42
N VAL A 110 14.79 -23.72 17.31
CA VAL A 110 14.65 -24.68 16.21
C VAL A 110 15.71 -24.51 15.11
N GLN A 111 16.41 -23.38 15.08
CA GLN A 111 17.43 -23.12 14.07
C GLN A 111 18.63 -24.05 14.19
N ARG A 112 19.35 -24.23 13.09
CA ARG A 112 20.64 -24.96 13.03
C ARG A 112 21.73 -24.03 12.48
N PRO A 113 22.97 -24.04 13.06
CA PRO A 113 23.37 -24.74 14.27
C PRO A 113 22.62 -24.20 15.52
N ARG A 114 22.52 -25.04 16.56
CA ARG A 114 21.90 -24.67 17.84
C ARG A 114 22.67 -23.56 18.55
N LEU A 115 21.99 -22.58 19.08
CA LEU A 115 22.57 -21.54 19.92
C LEU A 115 22.64 -21.98 21.38
N ALA A 116 23.62 -21.42 22.13
CA ALA A 116 23.66 -21.56 23.59
C ALA A 116 22.45 -20.85 24.24
N ALA A 117 22.00 -21.37 25.38
CA ALA A 117 20.85 -20.81 26.08
C ALA A 117 21.05 -19.32 26.48
N ALA A 118 22.28 -18.93 26.83
CA ALA A 118 22.65 -17.56 27.15
C ALA A 118 22.47 -16.63 25.92
N ASP A 119 22.87 -17.07 24.73
CA ASP A 119 22.73 -16.30 23.49
C ASP A 119 21.27 -16.16 23.09
N ILE A 120 20.48 -17.25 23.24
CA ILE A 120 19.02 -17.17 23.02
C ILE A 120 18.40 -16.14 23.94
N LYS A 121 18.72 -16.17 25.25
CA LYS A 121 18.20 -15.20 26.21
C LYS A 121 18.56 -13.76 25.84
N ALA A 122 19.82 -13.52 25.49
CA ALA A 122 20.30 -12.19 25.12
C ALA A 122 19.57 -11.65 23.88
N ARG A 123 19.46 -12.45 22.81
CA ARG A 123 18.76 -12.06 21.56
C ARG A 123 17.28 -11.86 21.77
N VAL A 124 16.61 -12.70 22.56
CA VAL A 124 15.18 -12.54 22.87
C VAL A 124 14.94 -11.26 23.62
N MET A 125 15.74 -10.96 24.66
CA MET A 125 15.58 -9.73 25.44
C MET A 125 15.90 -8.48 24.60
N GLU A 126 16.86 -8.55 23.68
CA GLU A 126 17.14 -7.49 22.71
C GLU A 126 15.93 -7.26 21.78
N ALA A 127 15.34 -8.32 21.23
CA ALA A 127 14.18 -8.23 20.35
C ALA A 127 12.94 -7.70 21.10
N LEU A 128 12.73 -8.12 22.35
CA LEU A 128 11.64 -7.60 23.19
C LEU A 128 11.82 -6.13 23.53
N ARG A 129 13.05 -5.69 23.84
CA ARG A 129 13.36 -4.28 24.09
C ARG A 129 13.11 -3.42 22.86
N LEU A 130 13.45 -3.93 21.68
CA LEU A 130 13.23 -3.23 20.41
C LEU A 130 11.76 -2.84 20.18
N VAL A 131 10.82 -3.67 20.71
CA VAL A 131 9.38 -3.46 20.59
C VAL A 131 8.72 -3.00 21.91
N GLY A 132 9.51 -2.67 22.95
CA GLY A 132 9.01 -2.20 24.27
C GLY A 132 8.21 -3.24 25.04
N MET A 133 8.63 -4.52 24.96
CA MET A 133 7.92 -5.66 25.58
C MET A 133 8.79 -6.45 26.58
N GLU A 134 9.94 -5.92 27.03
CA GLU A 134 10.86 -6.61 27.95
C GLU A 134 10.23 -6.95 29.29
N ASP A 135 9.43 -6.07 29.86
CA ASP A 135 8.77 -6.28 31.16
C ASP A 135 7.67 -7.36 31.09
N PHE A 136 7.23 -7.69 29.91
CA PHE A 136 6.19 -8.70 29.66
C PHE A 136 6.75 -10.09 29.33
N ALA A 137 8.08 -10.28 29.37
CA ALA A 137 8.73 -11.51 28.92
C ALA A 137 8.12 -12.81 29.52
N ASN A 138 7.80 -12.79 30.81
CA ASN A 138 7.23 -13.95 31.53
C ASN A 138 5.68 -13.98 31.52
N ARG A 139 5.03 -13.04 30.80
CA ARG A 139 3.56 -12.97 30.76
C ARG A 139 3.01 -13.98 29.73
N GLN A 140 1.90 -14.62 30.09
CA GLN A 140 1.15 -15.47 29.16
C GLN A 140 0.68 -14.65 27.96
N ALA A 141 0.93 -15.14 26.76
CA ALA A 141 0.62 -14.41 25.52
C ALA A 141 -0.89 -14.14 25.31
N THR A 142 -1.75 -14.97 25.90
CA THR A 142 -3.21 -14.80 25.91
C THR A 142 -3.72 -13.65 26.76
N LYS A 143 -2.88 -13.12 27.68
CA LYS A 143 -3.22 -11.99 28.54
C LYS A 143 -2.77 -10.64 27.98
N LEU A 144 -2.34 -10.61 26.74
CA LEU A 144 -1.89 -9.41 26.04
C LEU A 144 -3.04 -8.79 25.23
N SER A 145 -3.04 -7.45 25.13
CA SER A 145 -3.89 -6.75 24.17
C SER A 145 -3.47 -7.04 22.72
N GLY A 146 -4.34 -6.75 21.75
CA GLY A 146 -4.03 -6.98 20.33
C GLY A 146 -2.75 -6.29 19.86
N GLY A 147 -2.53 -5.02 20.24
CA GLY A 147 -1.29 -4.32 19.92
C GLY A 147 -0.05 -4.92 20.60
N GLN A 148 -0.19 -5.42 21.83
CA GLN A 148 0.91 -6.13 22.52
C GLN A 148 1.22 -7.47 21.83
N GLN A 149 0.20 -8.23 21.41
CA GLN A 149 0.39 -9.47 20.66
C GLN A 149 1.11 -9.21 19.32
N GLN A 150 0.75 -8.13 18.64
CA GLN A 150 1.39 -7.70 17.41
C GLN A 150 2.87 -7.36 17.63
N ARG A 151 3.21 -6.59 18.67
CA ARG A 151 4.62 -6.29 19.01
C ARG A 151 5.43 -7.56 19.31
N VAL A 152 4.83 -8.54 19.99
CA VAL A 152 5.46 -9.87 20.19
C VAL A 152 5.67 -10.60 18.87
N ALA A 153 4.72 -10.53 17.94
CA ALA A 153 4.88 -11.11 16.60
C ALA A 153 6.03 -10.45 15.82
N PHE A 154 6.19 -9.13 15.90
CA PHE A 154 7.35 -8.42 15.32
C PHE A 154 8.66 -8.84 15.98
N ALA A 155 8.73 -8.90 17.31
CA ALA A 155 9.93 -9.37 18.02
C ALA A 155 10.32 -10.78 17.58
N ARG A 156 9.32 -11.69 17.44
CA ARG A 156 9.54 -13.08 16.96
C ARG A 156 10.05 -13.10 15.52
N ALA A 157 9.52 -12.26 14.64
CA ALA A 157 9.95 -12.20 13.25
C ALA A 157 11.38 -11.64 13.11
N LEU A 158 11.77 -10.70 13.96
CA LEU A 158 13.07 -10.01 13.91
C LEU A 158 14.17 -10.68 14.72
N VAL A 159 13.86 -11.62 15.65
CA VAL A 159 14.82 -12.22 16.59
C VAL A 159 15.97 -12.96 15.90
N ARG A 160 15.75 -13.48 14.69
CA ARG A 160 16.80 -14.12 13.86
C ARG A 160 17.64 -13.10 13.07
N ARG A 161 17.28 -11.81 13.08
CA ARG A 161 17.86 -10.74 12.25
C ARG A 161 17.78 -11.10 10.77
N PRO A 162 16.56 -11.32 10.24
CA PRO A 162 16.37 -11.81 8.87
C PRO A 162 16.83 -10.77 7.83
N LYS A 163 17.21 -11.25 6.65
CA LYS A 163 17.48 -10.38 5.49
C LYS A 163 16.21 -9.70 4.98
N LEU A 164 15.06 -10.38 5.05
CA LEU A 164 13.78 -9.90 4.51
C LEU A 164 12.68 -10.10 5.53
N LEU A 165 11.91 -9.04 5.80
CA LEU A 165 10.71 -9.05 6.63
C LEU A 165 9.46 -9.07 5.72
N LEU A 166 8.59 -10.03 5.94
CA LEU A 166 7.33 -10.21 5.24
C LEU A 166 6.18 -9.89 6.19
N LEU A 167 5.29 -8.98 5.79
CA LEU A 167 4.18 -8.50 6.61
C LEU A 167 2.87 -8.69 5.84
N ASP A 168 2.02 -9.63 6.28
CA ASP A 168 0.71 -9.91 5.67
C ASP A 168 -0.40 -9.23 6.47
N GLU A 169 -0.83 -8.04 6.03
CA GLU A 169 -1.88 -7.20 6.64
C GLU A 169 -1.75 -7.06 8.18
N PRO A 170 -0.57 -6.71 8.72
CA PRO A 170 -0.32 -6.82 10.15
C PRO A 170 -1.16 -5.88 11.02
N LEU A 171 -1.74 -4.80 10.45
CA LEU A 171 -2.52 -3.80 11.18
C LEU A 171 -4.04 -3.98 11.03
N SER A 172 -4.51 -4.91 10.19
CA SER A 172 -5.92 -5.04 9.82
C SER A 172 -6.87 -5.37 10.98
N ASN A 173 -6.38 -6.07 12.02
CA ASN A 173 -7.18 -6.50 13.17
C ASN A 173 -7.23 -5.47 14.31
N LEU A 174 -6.72 -4.25 14.09
CA LEU A 174 -6.72 -3.17 15.08
C LEU A 174 -7.85 -2.18 14.83
N ASP A 175 -8.35 -1.57 15.92
CA ASP A 175 -9.21 -0.40 15.80
C ASP A 175 -8.48 0.79 15.15
N ALA A 176 -9.22 1.78 14.63
CA ALA A 176 -8.66 2.88 13.85
C ALA A 176 -7.59 3.68 14.61
N LYS A 177 -7.83 3.98 15.90
CA LYS A 177 -6.89 4.78 16.71
C LYS A 177 -5.60 4.02 17.00
N LEU A 178 -5.72 2.75 17.35
CA LEU A 178 -4.57 1.88 17.63
C LEU A 178 -3.80 1.59 16.34
N ARG A 179 -4.50 1.42 15.20
CA ARG A 179 -3.88 1.24 13.88
C ARG A 179 -3.00 2.43 13.50
N GLU A 180 -3.49 3.65 13.69
CA GLU A 180 -2.73 4.86 13.42
C GLU A 180 -1.46 4.93 14.27
N GLN A 181 -1.57 4.67 15.59
CA GLN A 181 -0.42 4.63 16.48
C GLN A 181 0.59 3.55 16.05
N MET A 182 0.11 2.32 15.82
CA MET A 182 0.96 1.18 15.44
C MET A 182 1.64 1.36 14.07
N ARG A 183 1.04 2.12 13.17
CA ARG A 183 1.66 2.50 11.89
C ARG A 183 2.95 3.28 12.08
N PHE A 184 2.92 4.31 12.94
CA PHE A 184 4.12 5.10 13.27
C PHE A 184 5.19 4.25 13.97
N GLU A 185 4.78 3.43 14.95
CA GLU A 185 5.70 2.56 15.67
C GLU A 185 6.37 1.52 14.74
N LEU A 186 5.61 0.95 13.81
CA LEU A 186 6.13 0.00 12.83
C LEU A 186 7.12 0.67 11.87
N GLN A 187 6.80 1.88 11.37
CA GLN A 187 7.70 2.64 10.51
C GLN A 187 9.02 2.96 11.23
N GLU A 188 8.97 3.41 12.49
CA GLU A 188 10.16 3.64 13.30
C GLU A 188 10.98 2.36 13.53
N LEU A 189 10.30 1.24 13.85
CA LEU A 189 10.93 -0.06 14.05
C LEU A 189 11.70 -0.52 12.80
N ILE A 190 11.09 -0.42 11.61
CA ILE A 190 11.72 -0.82 10.35
C ILE A 190 12.88 0.11 10.01
N SER A 191 12.70 1.43 10.16
CA SER A 191 13.76 2.40 9.95
C SER A 191 14.99 2.14 10.86
N ARG A 192 14.76 1.83 12.14
CA ARG A 192 15.84 1.53 13.11
C ARG A 192 16.56 0.23 12.81
N THR A 193 15.86 -0.78 12.29
CA THR A 193 16.45 -2.08 11.98
C THR A 193 17.10 -2.12 10.60
N GLY A 194 16.68 -1.27 9.68
CA GLY A 194 17.14 -1.26 8.29
C GLY A 194 16.81 -2.54 7.52
N VAL A 195 15.86 -3.35 8.02
CA VAL A 195 15.48 -4.61 7.39
C VAL A 195 14.69 -4.35 6.11
N THR A 196 15.04 -5.06 5.03
CA THR A 196 14.27 -5.01 3.79
C THR A 196 12.87 -5.56 4.05
N THR A 197 11.83 -4.85 3.60
CA THR A 197 10.45 -5.20 3.97
C THR A 197 9.56 -5.33 2.73
N LEU A 198 8.83 -6.44 2.64
CA LEU A 198 7.69 -6.62 1.77
C LEU A 198 6.42 -6.58 2.60
N TYR A 199 5.60 -5.57 2.37
CA TYR A 199 4.37 -5.30 3.09
C TYR A 199 3.17 -5.56 2.19
N VAL A 200 2.14 -6.22 2.72
CA VAL A 200 0.88 -6.45 2.03
C VAL A 200 -0.22 -5.76 2.81
N THR A 201 -1.02 -4.94 2.15
CA THR A 201 -2.19 -4.29 2.74
C THR A 201 -3.25 -3.99 1.69
N HIS A 202 -4.47 -3.76 2.13
CA HIS A 202 -5.55 -3.15 1.35
C HIS A 202 -5.82 -1.69 1.80
N ASP A 203 -5.13 -1.22 2.84
CA ASP A 203 -5.27 0.15 3.36
C ASP A 203 -4.32 1.09 2.61
N GLN A 204 -4.91 2.09 1.92
CA GLN A 204 -4.18 3.07 1.12
C GLN A 204 -3.32 3.97 2.01
N SER A 205 -3.82 4.35 3.18
CA SER A 205 -3.11 5.25 4.09
C SER A 205 -1.86 4.59 4.67
N GLU A 206 -1.89 3.27 4.91
CA GLU A 206 -0.71 2.50 5.31
C GLU A 206 0.33 2.50 4.19
N ALA A 207 -0.09 2.13 2.97
CA ALA A 207 0.80 2.06 1.81
C ALA A 207 1.46 3.40 1.50
N LEU A 208 0.67 4.48 1.45
CA LEU A 208 1.17 5.82 1.10
C LEU A 208 2.08 6.42 2.19
N ALA A 209 1.83 6.12 3.47
CA ALA A 209 2.57 6.72 4.57
C ALA A 209 3.89 6.03 4.90
N MET A 210 3.99 4.71 4.65
CA MET A 210 5.11 3.91 5.16
C MET A 210 6.11 3.46 4.10
N SER A 211 5.73 3.47 2.81
CA SER A 211 6.50 2.80 1.76
C SER A 211 7.49 3.72 1.05
N ASP A 212 8.62 3.16 0.63
CA ASP A 212 9.48 3.80 -0.38
C ASP A 212 8.91 3.58 -1.78
N THR A 213 8.29 2.40 -1.99
CA THR A 213 7.64 2.04 -3.26
C THR A 213 6.30 1.38 -2.98
N VAL A 214 5.27 1.83 -3.67
CA VAL A 214 3.93 1.22 -3.69
C VAL A 214 3.69 0.57 -5.04
N ALA A 215 3.30 -0.71 -5.04
CA ALA A 215 2.84 -1.42 -6.22
C ALA A 215 1.34 -1.72 -6.11
N VAL A 216 0.56 -1.15 -6.97
CA VAL A 216 -0.88 -1.42 -7.07
C VAL A 216 -1.11 -2.69 -7.87
N MET A 217 -1.77 -3.66 -7.24
CA MET A 217 -2.12 -4.94 -7.85
C MET A 217 -3.60 -5.01 -8.21
N ALA A 218 -3.89 -5.44 -9.42
CA ALA A 218 -5.24 -5.76 -9.89
C ALA A 218 -5.23 -7.00 -10.78
N GLY A 219 -6.18 -7.89 -10.58
CA GLY A 219 -6.38 -9.08 -11.42
C GLY A 219 -5.16 -9.99 -11.58
N GLY A 220 -4.30 -10.09 -10.56
CA GLY A 220 -3.09 -10.92 -10.55
C GLY A 220 -1.86 -10.28 -11.22
N ARG A 221 -1.88 -8.97 -11.46
CA ARG A 221 -0.78 -8.20 -12.08
C ARG A 221 -0.45 -6.96 -11.26
N ILE A 222 0.78 -6.48 -11.35
CA ILE A 222 1.13 -5.12 -10.94
C ILE A 222 0.69 -4.20 -12.08
N VAL A 223 -0.21 -3.24 -11.79
CA VAL A 223 -0.75 -2.30 -12.78
C VAL A 223 -0.02 -0.96 -12.79
N GLN A 224 0.58 -0.58 -11.67
CA GLN A 224 1.49 0.56 -11.55
C GLN A 224 2.35 0.37 -10.31
N SER A 225 3.61 0.81 -10.36
CA SER A 225 4.48 0.89 -9.17
C SER A 225 5.36 2.13 -9.25
N GLY A 226 5.67 2.71 -8.08
CA GLY A 226 6.49 3.90 -7.98
C GLY A 226 6.51 4.48 -6.57
N ALA A 227 7.11 5.65 -6.39
CA ALA A 227 7.06 6.37 -5.13
C ALA A 227 5.59 6.72 -4.77
N PRO A 228 5.21 6.70 -3.48
CA PRO A 228 3.82 6.95 -3.06
C PRO A 228 3.20 8.22 -3.67
N ARG A 229 3.93 9.32 -3.65
CA ARG A 229 3.46 10.59 -4.22
C ARG A 229 3.26 10.52 -5.74
N GLU A 230 4.09 9.77 -6.44
CA GLU A 230 3.97 9.60 -7.89
C GLU A 230 2.74 8.76 -8.26
N VAL A 231 2.58 7.59 -7.61
CA VAL A 231 1.44 6.69 -7.90
C VAL A 231 0.10 7.34 -7.52
N TYR A 232 0.07 8.14 -6.43
CA TYR A 232 -1.12 8.86 -5.99
C TYR A 232 -1.45 10.05 -6.90
N GLY A 233 -0.48 10.90 -7.18
CA GLY A 233 -0.68 12.14 -7.94
C GLY A 233 -0.73 11.93 -9.46
N ARG A 234 -0.20 10.81 -9.96
CA ARG A 234 -0.11 10.52 -11.40
C ARG A 234 -0.49 9.08 -11.70
N PRO A 235 -1.77 8.72 -11.49
CA PRO A 235 -2.23 7.38 -11.78
C PRO A 235 -2.22 7.11 -13.30
N ASP A 236 -1.66 5.95 -13.72
CA ASP A 236 -1.56 5.56 -15.13
C ASP A 236 -2.92 5.21 -15.76
N ASN A 237 -3.91 4.90 -14.94
CA ASN A 237 -5.23 4.51 -15.41
C ASN A 237 -6.32 4.75 -14.35
N ARG A 238 -7.59 4.65 -14.78
CA ARG A 238 -8.75 4.84 -13.91
C ARG A 238 -8.80 3.86 -12.73
N THR A 239 -8.30 2.63 -12.90
CA THR A 239 -8.28 1.62 -11.85
C THR A 239 -7.39 2.07 -10.71
N VAL A 240 -6.16 2.53 -11.01
CA VAL A 240 -5.23 3.05 -10.01
C VAL A 240 -5.77 4.33 -9.37
N ALA A 241 -6.32 5.26 -10.18
CA ALA A 241 -6.89 6.51 -9.68
C ALA A 241 -8.01 6.26 -8.66
N ASN A 242 -8.95 5.38 -8.97
CA ASN A 242 -10.09 5.04 -8.11
C ASN A 242 -9.67 4.21 -6.89
N PHE A 243 -8.65 3.37 -7.06
CA PHE A 243 -8.19 2.53 -5.97
C PHE A 243 -7.43 3.33 -4.91
N LEU A 244 -6.65 4.34 -5.29
CA LEU A 244 -5.84 5.16 -4.36
C LEU A 244 -6.60 6.36 -3.77
N GLY A 245 -7.91 6.29 -3.65
CA GLY A 245 -8.75 7.33 -3.09
C GLY A 245 -9.77 7.85 -4.09
N SER A 246 -10.54 8.85 -3.65
CA SER A 246 -11.49 9.52 -4.54
C SER A 246 -10.73 10.24 -5.65
N ALA A 247 -11.21 10.13 -6.88
CA ALA A 247 -10.69 10.88 -8.02
C ALA A 247 -11.85 11.50 -8.81
N ASN A 248 -11.62 12.68 -9.35
CA ASN A 248 -12.50 13.32 -10.31
C ASN A 248 -12.06 12.92 -11.73
N PHE A 249 -13.04 12.74 -12.60
CA PHE A 249 -12.83 12.43 -14.01
C PHE A 249 -13.63 13.41 -14.86
N LEU A 250 -12.94 14.22 -15.65
CA LEU A 250 -13.56 15.08 -16.64
C LEU A 250 -13.17 14.61 -18.03
N ARG A 251 -14.16 14.33 -18.86
CA ARG A 251 -13.93 14.03 -20.27
C ARG A 251 -13.84 15.32 -21.07
N GLY A 252 -12.93 15.33 -22.04
CA GLY A 252 -12.75 16.48 -22.90
C GLY A 252 -11.96 16.13 -24.15
N LYS A 253 -11.76 17.15 -25.00
CA LYS A 253 -10.94 17.07 -26.22
C LYS A 253 -9.73 17.95 -26.11
N VAL A 254 -8.59 17.45 -26.52
CA VAL A 254 -7.35 18.23 -26.61
C VAL A 254 -7.50 19.32 -27.66
N VAL A 255 -7.31 20.57 -27.25
CA VAL A 255 -7.27 21.74 -28.14
C VAL A 255 -5.85 21.96 -28.64
N ASP A 256 -4.90 21.93 -27.70
CA ASP A 256 -3.48 22.09 -27.95
C ASP A 256 -2.66 21.32 -26.92
N ALA A 257 -1.47 20.88 -27.28
CA ALA A 257 -0.53 20.22 -26.39
C ALA A 257 0.90 20.61 -26.75
N ARG A 258 1.56 21.36 -25.87
CA ARG A 258 2.93 21.86 -26.04
C ARG A 258 3.66 21.91 -24.70
N ASP A 259 4.95 21.67 -24.74
CA ASP A 259 5.85 21.85 -23.58
C ASP A 259 5.40 21.10 -22.30
N GLY A 260 4.78 19.91 -22.46
CA GLY A 260 4.31 19.13 -21.32
C GLY A 260 3.00 19.63 -20.71
N LEU A 261 2.29 20.58 -21.34
CA LEU A 261 0.96 21.06 -20.97
C LEU A 261 -0.03 20.76 -22.09
N ALA A 262 -1.21 20.28 -21.71
CA ALA A 262 -2.34 20.11 -22.61
C ALA A 262 -3.46 21.09 -22.25
N THR A 263 -4.01 21.77 -23.25
CA THR A 263 -5.25 22.51 -23.12
C THR A 263 -6.39 21.62 -23.54
N VAL A 264 -7.31 21.35 -22.63
CA VAL A 264 -8.44 20.43 -22.85
C VAL A 264 -9.75 21.20 -22.77
N ALA A 265 -10.53 21.16 -23.83
CA ALA A 265 -11.91 21.63 -23.83
C ALA A 265 -12.81 20.54 -23.21
N LEU A 266 -13.49 20.88 -22.13
CA LEU A 266 -14.36 19.93 -21.41
C LEU A 266 -15.64 19.66 -22.19
N ASP A 267 -16.12 18.41 -22.15
CA ASP A 267 -17.39 18.04 -22.74
C ASP A 267 -18.54 18.77 -22.06
N GLY A 268 -19.44 19.36 -22.86
CA GLY A 268 -20.67 20.03 -22.37
C GLY A 268 -20.53 21.51 -22.03
N GLY A 269 -19.40 22.18 -22.32
CA GLY A 269 -19.26 23.62 -22.06
C GLY A 269 -18.15 24.28 -22.87
N ALA A 270 -18.11 25.63 -22.78
CA ALA A 270 -17.04 26.46 -23.35
C ALA A 270 -15.80 26.51 -22.46
N THR A 271 -15.72 25.65 -21.44
CA THR A 271 -14.66 25.67 -20.43
C THR A 271 -13.44 24.88 -20.92
N THR A 272 -12.28 25.54 -20.88
CA THR A 272 -10.99 24.90 -21.11
C THR A 272 -10.20 24.85 -19.82
N ILE A 273 -9.44 23.76 -19.64
CA ILE A 273 -8.52 23.61 -18.52
C ILE A 273 -7.11 23.32 -19.06
N HIS A 274 -6.10 23.75 -18.30
CA HIS A 274 -4.71 23.46 -18.60
C HIS A 274 -4.21 22.36 -17.64
N VAL A 275 -3.70 21.29 -18.19
CA VAL A 275 -3.26 20.13 -17.39
C VAL A 275 -1.88 19.65 -17.83
N PRO A 276 -1.00 19.21 -16.92
CA PRO A 276 0.25 18.56 -17.29
C PRO A 276 -0.04 17.27 -18.08
N SER A 277 0.74 17.04 -19.15
CA SER A 277 0.65 15.80 -19.93
C SER A 277 2.03 15.27 -20.27
N ARG A 278 2.27 13.99 -19.96
CA ARG A 278 3.48 13.27 -20.39
C ARG A 278 3.26 12.55 -21.74
N ALA A 279 2.00 12.36 -22.12
CA ALA A 279 1.66 11.73 -23.37
C ALA A 279 1.78 12.73 -24.53
N THR A 280 2.24 12.27 -25.67
CA THR A 280 2.13 13.02 -26.92
C THR A 280 0.67 12.99 -27.34
N LEU A 281 -0.04 14.09 -27.05
CA LEU A 281 -1.45 14.25 -27.36
C LEU A 281 -1.61 14.99 -28.69
N SER A 282 -2.50 14.51 -29.54
CA SER A 282 -2.87 15.19 -30.79
C SER A 282 -4.10 16.09 -30.58
N PRO A 283 -4.15 17.28 -31.16
CA PRO A 283 -5.37 18.08 -31.18
C PRO A 283 -6.58 17.27 -31.68
N GLY A 284 -7.72 17.41 -31.00
CA GLY A 284 -8.94 16.63 -31.27
C GLY A 284 -9.03 15.27 -30.58
N ALA A 285 -7.96 14.78 -29.95
CA ALA A 285 -8.01 13.53 -29.20
C ALA A 285 -8.94 13.64 -27.99
N SER A 286 -9.77 12.61 -27.75
CA SER A 286 -10.59 12.52 -26.54
C SER A 286 -9.74 12.01 -25.39
N VAL A 287 -9.82 12.71 -24.25
CA VAL A 287 -9.05 12.40 -23.04
C VAL A 287 -9.94 12.43 -21.81
N ASP A 288 -9.56 11.65 -20.80
CA ASP A 288 -10.06 11.80 -19.44
C ASP A 288 -9.01 12.56 -18.62
N VAL A 289 -9.41 13.71 -18.09
CA VAL A 289 -8.59 14.47 -17.12
C VAL A 289 -8.89 13.93 -15.74
N ILE A 290 -7.85 13.50 -15.03
CA ILE A 290 -7.95 12.94 -13.68
C ILE A 290 -7.29 13.89 -12.70
N PHE A 291 -7.99 14.23 -11.62
CA PHE A 291 -7.46 15.06 -10.54
C PHE A 291 -8.11 14.68 -9.21
N ARG A 292 -7.47 15.05 -8.11
CA ARG A 292 -7.94 14.73 -6.77
C ARG A 292 -8.94 15.76 -6.24
N PRO A 293 -9.84 15.40 -5.31
CA PRO A 293 -10.73 16.36 -4.66
C PRO A 293 -10.01 17.51 -3.94
N GLU A 294 -8.83 17.25 -3.40
CA GLU A 294 -7.98 18.25 -2.75
C GLU A 294 -7.23 19.18 -3.73
N ASP A 295 -7.20 18.85 -5.02
CA ASP A 295 -6.65 19.71 -6.07
C ASP A 295 -7.67 20.77 -6.53
N VAL A 296 -8.91 20.70 -6.00
CA VAL A 296 -9.98 21.63 -6.31
C VAL A 296 -10.04 22.72 -5.24
N THR A 297 -9.61 23.93 -5.58
CA THR A 297 -9.82 25.10 -4.72
C THR A 297 -11.20 25.66 -4.99
N THR A 298 -11.97 25.91 -3.92
CA THR A 298 -13.35 26.39 -4.01
C THR A 298 -13.49 27.75 -3.31
N CYS A 299 -14.14 28.71 -3.98
CA CYS A 299 -14.52 29.99 -3.42
C CYS A 299 -16.02 30.26 -3.67
N LEU A 300 -16.63 31.14 -2.85
CA LEU A 300 -18.04 31.47 -2.93
C LEU A 300 -18.30 32.79 -3.67
N GLU A 301 -17.25 33.46 -4.10
CA GLU A 301 -17.30 34.68 -4.90
C GLU A 301 -16.56 34.47 -6.21
N PRO A 302 -17.00 35.10 -7.31
CA PRO A 302 -16.31 35.00 -8.59
C PRO A 302 -14.90 35.60 -8.50
N VAL A 303 -13.92 34.83 -8.97
CA VAL A 303 -12.51 35.25 -9.10
C VAL A 303 -12.09 35.02 -10.55
N ASP A 304 -11.24 35.87 -11.09
CA ASP A 304 -10.74 35.72 -12.46
C ASP A 304 -10.05 34.35 -12.63
N GLY A 305 -10.38 33.66 -13.72
CA GLY A 305 -9.80 32.32 -14.01
C GLY A 305 -10.48 31.16 -13.29
N THR A 306 -11.56 31.39 -12.54
CA THR A 306 -12.35 30.33 -11.91
C THR A 306 -13.51 29.88 -12.80
N ILE A 307 -13.99 28.67 -12.53
CA ILE A 307 -15.09 28.03 -13.25
C ILE A 307 -16.31 27.99 -12.34
N GLU A 308 -17.42 28.55 -12.77
CA GLU A 308 -18.69 28.54 -12.02
C GLU A 308 -19.26 27.10 -11.95
N CYS A 309 -19.73 26.71 -10.77
CA CYS A 309 -20.38 25.44 -10.51
C CYS A 309 -21.50 25.63 -9.47
N ILE A 310 -22.32 24.61 -9.29
CA ILE A 310 -23.40 24.58 -8.29
C ILE A 310 -23.06 23.56 -7.24
N VAL A 311 -23.19 23.94 -5.97
CA VAL A 311 -23.05 22.99 -4.83
C VAL A 311 -24.28 22.10 -4.79
N GLU A 312 -24.11 20.81 -4.99
CA GLU A 312 -25.18 19.82 -4.89
C GLU A 312 -25.36 19.28 -3.48
N ARG A 313 -24.24 19.07 -2.82
CA ARG A 313 -24.23 18.46 -1.50
C ARG A 313 -22.97 18.88 -0.73
N VAL A 314 -23.15 19.07 0.57
CA VAL A 314 -22.05 19.29 1.52
C VAL A 314 -22.10 18.21 2.58
N VAL A 315 -20.95 17.55 2.84
CA VAL A 315 -20.80 16.55 3.88
C VAL A 315 -19.67 16.99 4.81
N PHE A 316 -20.02 17.38 6.03
CA PHE A 316 -19.05 17.74 7.05
C PHE A 316 -18.40 16.49 7.66
N GLN A 317 -17.06 16.45 7.69
CA GLN A 317 -16.27 15.31 8.18
C GLN A 317 -15.33 15.73 9.34
N GLY A 318 -15.68 16.76 10.10
CA GLY A 318 -14.86 17.29 11.20
C GLY A 318 -13.80 18.28 10.73
N GLY A 319 -12.59 17.82 10.45
CA GLY A 319 -11.49 18.69 10.01
C GLY A 319 -11.61 19.22 8.58
N MET A 320 -12.53 18.70 7.78
CA MET A 320 -12.79 19.09 6.40
C MET A 320 -14.27 18.92 6.06
N SER A 321 -14.68 19.52 4.93
CA SER A 321 -15.99 19.28 4.29
C SER A 321 -15.77 18.73 2.89
N GLU A 322 -16.51 17.72 2.51
CA GLU A 322 -16.55 17.23 1.13
C GLU A 322 -17.74 17.88 0.41
N TYR A 323 -17.45 18.56 -0.68
CA TYR A 323 -18.44 19.20 -1.53
C TYR A 323 -18.63 18.35 -2.79
N GLN A 324 -19.88 18.10 -3.16
CA GLN A 324 -20.26 17.62 -4.49
C GLN A 324 -20.69 18.84 -5.32
N LEU A 325 -19.95 19.08 -6.39
CA LEU A 325 -20.10 20.27 -7.23
C LEU A 325 -20.54 19.85 -8.63
N ARG A 326 -21.58 20.49 -9.16
CA ARG A 326 -22.04 20.27 -10.53
C ARG A 326 -21.40 21.25 -11.47
N LEU A 327 -20.63 20.74 -12.43
CA LEU A 327 -20.04 21.49 -13.53
C LEU A 327 -20.67 21.02 -14.85
N GLY A 328 -21.65 21.73 -15.37
CA GLY A 328 -22.44 21.29 -16.51
C GLY A 328 -23.13 19.94 -16.24
N SER A 329 -22.78 18.90 -16.97
CA SER A 329 -23.27 17.53 -16.75
C SER A 329 -22.38 16.70 -15.83
N ALA A 330 -21.19 17.19 -15.46
CA ALA A 330 -20.23 16.49 -14.62
C ALA A 330 -20.47 16.76 -13.14
N LEU A 331 -20.27 15.73 -12.31
CA LEU A 331 -20.28 15.83 -10.87
C LEU A 331 -18.85 15.67 -10.35
N LEU A 332 -18.36 16.68 -9.64
CA LEU A 332 -17.04 16.75 -9.07
C LEU A 332 -17.09 16.66 -7.55
N ARG A 333 -16.02 16.21 -6.94
CA ARG A 333 -15.77 16.28 -5.50
C ARG A 333 -14.68 17.29 -5.22
N ALA A 334 -14.85 18.09 -4.15
CA ALA A 334 -13.83 18.98 -3.63
C ALA A 334 -13.70 18.79 -2.12
N VAL A 335 -12.46 18.85 -1.62
CA VAL A 335 -12.17 18.89 -0.18
C VAL A 335 -11.97 20.34 0.21
N VAL A 336 -12.83 20.84 1.08
CA VAL A 336 -12.92 22.26 1.42
C VAL A 336 -12.71 22.42 2.93
N HIS A 337 -11.98 23.48 3.32
CA HIS A 337 -11.81 23.80 4.73
C HIS A 337 -13.15 24.16 5.37
N PRO A 338 -13.45 23.74 6.62
CA PRO A 338 -14.75 23.95 7.25
C PRO A 338 -15.15 25.43 7.45
N SER A 339 -14.18 26.35 7.36
CA SER A 339 -14.47 27.80 7.41
C SER A 339 -15.20 28.34 6.17
N VAL A 340 -15.15 27.60 5.06
CA VAL A 340 -15.94 27.90 3.87
C VAL A 340 -17.29 27.21 4.06
N SER A 341 -18.36 27.99 4.20
CA SER A 341 -19.70 27.47 4.44
C SER A 341 -20.61 27.77 3.25
N ALA A 342 -20.96 26.71 2.53
CA ALA A 342 -21.98 26.75 1.47
C ALA A 342 -23.08 25.74 1.75
N GLN A 343 -24.22 25.91 1.11
CA GLN A 343 -25.36 24.99 1.17
C GLN A 343 -25.67 24.44 -0.22
N ALA A 344 -26.44 23.37 -0.25
CA ALA A 344 -26.92 22.82 -1.52
C ALA A 344 -27.78 23.88 -2.25
N GLY A 345 -27.49 24.10 -3.54
CA GLY A 345 -28.09 25.13 -4.38
C GLY A 345 -27.26 26.41 -4.51
N ASP A 346 -26.26 26.62 -3.66
CA ASP A 346 -25.38 27.78 -3.77
C ASP A 346 -24.50 27.70 -5.02
N ARG A 347 -24.13 28.87 -5.54
CA ARG A 347 -23.09 28.99 -6.55
C ARG A 347 -21.72 28.93 -5.89
N ALA A 348 -20.79 28.27 -6.52
CA ALA A 348 -19.40 28.26 -6.13
C ALA A 348 -18.51 28.38 -7.39
N TRP A 349 -17.29 28.83 -7.18
CA TRP A 349 -16.30 28.98 -8.24
C TRP A 349 -15.09 28.12 -7.89
N ILE A 350 -14.59 27.36 -8.85
CA ILE A 350 -13.49 26.44 -8.64
C ILE A 350 -12.30 26.72 -9.53
N THR A 351 -11.12 26.42 -8.99
CA THR A 351 -9.89 26.28 -9.76
C THR A 351 -9.37 24.87 -9.58
N ILE A 352 -8.96 24.22 -10.66
CA ILE A 352 -8.33 22.92 -10.63
C ILE A 352 -6.83 23.14 -10.67
N GLN A 353 -6.13 22.81 -9.56
CA GLN A 353 -4.67 22.92 -9.49
C GLN A 353 -4.05 21.71 -10.19
N ALA A 354 -3.51 21.93 -11.38
CA ALA A 354 -2.95 20.89 -12.23
C ALA A 354 -1.43 20.65 -12.02
N GLU A 355 -0.84 21.16 -10.93
CA GLU A 355 0.61 21.16 -10.71
C GLU A 355 1.20 19.88 -10.05
N ARG A 356 0.43 18.80 -9.94
CA ARG A 356 0.93 17.58 -9.28
C ARG A 356 1.25 16.46 -10.25
#